data_37bf7db45b22a52d2bd9e672378353db
#
_entry.id   37bf7db45b22a52d2bd9e672378353db
#
_cell.length_a   1.000
_cell.length_b   1.000
_cell.length_c   1.000
_cell.angle_alpha   90.00
_cell.angle_beta   90.00
_cell.angle_gamma   90.00
#
_symmetry.space_group_name_H-M   'P 1'
#
loop_
_entity.id
_entity.type
_entity.pdbx_description
1 polymer ?
#
loop_
_entity_poly.entity_id
_entity_poly.type
_entity_poly.pdbx_seq_one_letter_code
_entity_poly.pdbx_strand_id
1 'polypeptide(L)'
;MPTTATVDPLALDRQVCFALVTTARRVVSVYGPVLEPLGLTHPQYLVMLALWEHSPRRLRDLAEALSLEPATLSPLLKRLEAAGLIERRRDPDDDRALAVSLTAAGVALRERALAVPGQIMERLGIGIPEVERARDALNAILAATQEPAR
;
A
#
# COMPACT_ATOMS: atom_id res chain seq x y z
N MET A 1 7.37 33.21 36.92
CA MET A 1 7.06 33.36 35.49
C MET A 1 7.37 32.03 34.81
N PRO A 2 6.40 31.35 34.25
CA PRO A 2 6.73 30.16 33.46
C PRO A 2 7.47 30.65 32.22
N THR A 3 8.69 30.19 32.06
CA THR A 3 9.48 30.36 30.85
C THR A 3 8.66 29.66 29.74
N THR A 4 8.07 30.40 28.84
CA THR A 4 7.54 29.87 27.59
C THR A 4 8.73 29.25 26.88
N ALA A 5 8.90 27.94 27.00
CA ALA A 5 9.90 27.22 26.24
C ALA A 5 9.60 27.53 24.78
N THR A 6 10.46 28.31 24.15
CA THR A 6 10.40 28.59 22.72
C THR A 6 10.53 27.24 22.01
N VAL A 7 9.44 26.84 21.39
CA VAL A 7 9.39 25.57 20.66
C VAL A 7 10.33 25.69 19.46
N ASP A 8 11.39 24.89 19.43
CA ASP A 8 12.32 24.86 18.31
C ASP A 8 11.61 24.30 17.05
N PRO A 9 11.44 25.12 15.99
CA PRO A 9 10.77 24.66 14.77
C PRO A 9 11.59 23.60 14.01
N LEU A 10 12.89 23.45 14.30
CA LEU A 10 13.77 22.47 13.69
C LEU A 10 13.92 21.19 14.53
N ALA A 11 13.23 21.09 15.67
CA ALA A 11 13.25 19.86 16.46
C ALA A 11 12.75 18.66 15.63
N LEU A 12 13.48 17.56 15.70
CA LEU A 12 13.23 16.36 14.88
C LEU A 12 11.82 15.79 15.11
N ASP A 13 11.38 15.75 16.36
CA ASP A 13 10.07 15.22 16.76
C ASP A 13 8.88 16.08 16.29
N ARG A 14 9.16 17.28 15.79
CA ARG A 14 8.15 18.16 15.21
C ARG A 14 8.05 18.08 13.69
N GLN A 15 8.93 17.31 13.05
CA GLN A 15 8.95 17.19 11.59
C GLN A 15 7.93 16.14 11.15
N VAL A 16 6.94 16.55 10.34
CA VAL A 16 5.92 15.63 9.84
C VAL A 16 6.53 14.53 8.95
N CYS A 17 7.53 14.87 8.15
CA CYS A 17 8.21 13.89 7.30
C CYS A 17 8.90 12.80 8.10
N PHE A 18 9.55 13.18 9.22
CA PHE A 18 10.18 12.20 10.12
C PHE A 18 9.14 11.26 10.71
N ALA A 19 8.02 11.79 11.20
CA ALA A 19 6.92 10.99 11.73
C ALA A 19 6.35 10.04 10.68
N LEU A 20 6.11 10.53 9.46
CA LEU A 20 5.58 9.72 8.36
C LEU A 20 6.51 8.57 7.98
N VAL A 21 7.79 8.87 7.74
CA VAL A 21 8.77 7.87 7.30
C VAL A 21 9.00 6.82 8.37
N THR A 22 9.16 7.25 9.63
CA THR A 22 9.40 6.35 10.75
C THR A 22 8.19 5.45 11.01
N THR A 23 7.00 6.02 11.02
CA THR A 23 5.75 5.27 11.22
C THR A 23 5.54 4.28 10.10
N ALA A 24 5.71 4.68 8.84
CA ALA A 24 5.55 3.80 7.69
C ALA A 24 6.46 2.57 7.79
N ARG A 25 7.74 2.75 8.12
CA ARG A 25 8.68 1.63 8.28
C ARG A 25 8.24 0.66 9.37
N ARG A 26 7.80 1.17 10.52
CA ARG A 26 7.39 0.35 11.66
C ARG A 26 6.09 -0.38 11.39
N VAL A 27 5.10 0.29 10.80
CA VAL A 27 3.82 -0.32 10.45
C VAL A 27 4.03 -1.42 9.41
N VAL A 28 4.81 -1.15 8.36
CA VAL A 28 5.13 -2.16 7.34
C VAL A 28 5.81 -3.38 7.95
N SER A 29 6.70 -3.19 8.93
CA SER A 29 7.35 -4.32 9.61
C SER A 29 6.36 -5.21 10.39
N VAL A 30 5.25 -4.65 10.85
CA VAL A 30 4.19 -5.44 11.53
C VAL A 30 3.49 -6.38 10.55
N TYR A 31 3.40 -6.01 9.27
CA TYR A 31 2.77 -6.85 8.24
C TYR A 31 3.56 -8.13 7.93
N GLY A 32 4.88 -8.12 8.06
CA GLY A 32 5.72 -9.26 7.68
C GLY A 32 5.24 -10.60 8.23
N PRO A 33 5.16 -10.78 9.55
CA PRO A 33 4.69 -12.03 10.15
C PRO A 33 3.24 -12.39 9.81
N VAL A 34 2.39 -11.40 9.56
CA VAL A 34 0.98 -11.60 9.21
C VAL A 34 0.82 -12.07 7.76
N LEU A 35 1.66 -11.56 6.86
CA LEU A 35 1.62 -11.89 5.43
C LEU A 35 2.42 -13.14 5.07
N GLU A 36 3.36 -13.55 5.89
CA GLU A 36 4.21 -14.72 5.64
C GLU A 36 3.40 -15.99 5.33
N PRO A 37 2.34 -16.34 6.09
CA PRO A 37 1.50 -17.49 5.78
C PRO A 37 0.82 -17.42 4.42
N LEU A 38 0.63 -16.21 3.87
CA LEU A 38 0.06 -16.00 2.54
C LEU A 38 1.12 -16.03 1.44
N GLY A 39 2.39 -16.07 1.80
CA GLY A 39 3.50 -16.02 0.85
C GLY A 39 3.70 -14.65 0.20
N LEU A 40 3.25 -13.58 0.84
CA LEU A 40 3.29 -12.21 0.30
C LEU A 40 4.22 -11.32 1.12
N THR A 41 4.94 -10.45 0.43
CA THR A 41 5.54 -9.24 1.03
C THR A 41 4.49 -8.14 1.11
N HIS A 42 4.74 -7.10 1.89
CA HIS A 42 3.80 -5.97 1.97
C HIS A 42 3.54 -5.30 0.60
N PRO A 43 4.56 -5.00 -0.24
CA PRO A 43 4.29 -4.45 -1.56
C PRO A 43 3.45 -5.38 -2.46
N GLN A 44 3.70 -6.68 -2.42
CA GLN A 44 2.90 -7.67 -3.15
C GLN A 44 1.45 -7.71 -2.65
N TYR A 45 1.26 -7.61 -1.35
CA TYR A 45 -0.07 -7.53 -0.74
C TYR A 45 -0.86 -6.33 -1.27
N LEU A 46 -0.21 -5.17 -1.39
CA LEU A 46 -0.86 -3.97 -1.96
C LEU A 46 -1.30 -4.20 -3.41
N VAL A 47 -0.49 -4.86 -4.22
CA VAL A 47 -0.87 -5.24 -5.59
C VAL A 47 -2.09 -6.14 -5.58
N MET A 48 -2.10 -7.16 -4.71
CA MET A 48 -3.24 -8.08 -4.60
C MET A 48 -4.49 -7.37 -4.13
N LEU A 49 -4.41 -6.44 -3.18
CA LEU A 49 -5.54 -5.62 -2.74
C LEU A 49 -6.18 -4.87 -3.92
N ALA A 50 -5.36 -4.23 -4.75
CA ALA A 50 -5.84 -3.50 -5.92
C ALA A 50 -6.50 -4.42 -6.95
N LEU A 51 -5.97 -5.62 -7.15
CA LEU A 51 -6.53 -6.60 -8.08
C LEU A 51 -7.78 -7.31 -7.53
N TRP A 52 -7.87 -7.52 -6.23
CA TRP A 52 -9.12 -8.02 -5.62
C TRP A 52 -10.25 -7.01 -5.72
N GLU A 53 -9.93 -5.74 -5.78
CA GLU A 53 -10.90 -4.67 -5.99
C GLU A 53 -11.38 -4.63 -7.45
N HIS A 54 -10.45 -4.67 -8.40
CA HIS A 54 -10.72 -4.71 -9.83
C HIS A 54 -9.69 -5.58 -10.57
N SER A 55 -10.16 -6.61 -11.25
CA SER A 55 -9.34 -7.45 -12.13
C SER A 55 -10.17 -7.82 -13.39
N PRO A 56 -9.62 -7.70 -14.60
CA PRO A 56 -8.27 -7.25 -14.92
C PRO A 56 -8.09 -5.73 -14.81
N ARG A 57 -6.81 -5.31 -14.66
CA ARG A 57 -6.41 -3.91 -14.73
C ARG A 57 -5.25 -3.74 -15.69
N ARG A 58 -5.21 -2.63 -16.41
CA ARG A 58 -4.01 -2.24 -17.17
C ARG A 58 -2.87 -1.95 -16.21
N LEU A 59 -1.65 -2.30 -16.60
CA LEU A 59 -0.45 -2.04 -15.79
C LEU A 59 -0.36 -0.56 -15.38
N ARG A 60 -0.64 0.35 -16.29
CA ARG A 60 -0.64 1.79 -16.04
C ARG A 60 -1.64 2.19 -14.95
N ASP A 61 -2.87 1.68 -15.03
CA ASP A 61 -3.92 1.99 -14.06
C ASP A 61 -3.60 1.40 -12.68
N LEU A 62 -2.98 0.22 -12.66
CA LEU A 62 -2.54 -0.42 -11.43
C LEU A 62 -1.40 0.38 -10.76
N ALA A 63 -0.43 0.85 -11.53
CA ALA A 63 0.66 1.69 -11.05
C ALA A 63 0.12 3.00 -10.45
N GLU A 64 -0.83 3.64 -11.13
CA GLU A 64 -1.49 4.85 -10.65
C GLU A 64 -2.26 4.60 -9.35
N ALA A 65 -3.05 3.53 -9.27
CA ALA A 65 -3.80 3.16 -8.08
C ALA A 65 -2.89 2.93 -6.86
N LEU A 66 -1.69 2.40 -7.09
CA LEU A 66 -0.70 2.11 -6.04
C LEU A 66 0.27 3.26 -5.79
N SER A 67 0.16 4.36 -6.53
CA SER A 67 1.10 5.49 -6.48
C SER A 67 2.55 5.04 -6.71
N LEU A 68 2.75 4.13 -7.66
CA LEU A 68 4.05 3.59 -8.04
C LEU A 68 4.38 3.92 -9.49
N GLU A 69 5.68 4.10 -9.76
CA GLU A 69 6.18 4.12 -11.12
C GLU A 69 6.06 2.72 -11.75
N PRO A 70 5.76 2.61 -13.05
CA PRO A 70 5.68 1.30 -13.72
C PRO A 70 6.95 0.46 -13.57
N ALA A 71 8.12 1.09 -13.55
CA ALA A 71 9.40 0.42 -13.34
C ALA A 71 9.52 -0.23 -11.95
N THR A 72 8.91 0.37 -10.93
CA THR A 72 8.86 -0.18 -9.57
C THR A 72 7.84 -1.32 -9.46
N LEU A 73 6.71 -1.19 -10.14
CA LEU A 73 5.65 -2.19 -10.14
C LEU A 73 6.06 -3.47 -10.88
N SER A 74 6.79 -3.36 -11.98
CA SER A 74 7.10 -4.49 -12.86
C SER A 74 7.78 -5.67 -12.16
N PRO A 75 8.80 -5.49 -11.30
CA PRO A 75 9.39 -6.59 -10.54
C PRO A 75 8.42 -7.27 -9.58
N LEU A 76 7.49 -6.52 -8.98
CA LEU A 76 6.46 -7.07 -8.09
C LEU A 76 5.51 -7.98 -8.86
N LEU A 77 5.08 -7.55 -10.04
CA LEU A 77 4.21 -8.35 -10.92
C LEU A 77 4.91 -9.62 -11.38
N LYS A 78 6.18 -9.53 -11.73
CA LYS A 78 6.98 -10.69 -12.14
C LYS A 78 7.03 -11.77 -11.04
N ARG A 79 7.22 -11.35 -9.80
CA ARG A 79 7.24 -12.26 -8.65
C ARG A 79 5.87 -12.88 -8.38
N LEU A 80 4.81 -12.10 -8.46
CA LEU A 80 3.43 -12.59 -8.28
C LEU A 80 3.03 -13.55 -9.40
N GLU A 81 3.44 -13.29 -10.63
CA GLU A 81 3.23 -14.19 -11.78
C GLU A 81 3.99 -15.51 -11.58
N ALA A 82 5.25 -15.45 -11.14
CA ALA A 82 6.03 -16.64 -10.82
C ALA A 82 5.42 -17.46 -9.68
N ALA A 83 4.75 -16.81 -8.73
CA ALA A 83 4.01 -17.47 -7.65
C ALA A 83 2.64 -18.03 -8.10
N GLY A 84 2.24 -17.80 -9.35
CA GLY A 84 0.98 -18.31 -9.90
C GLY A 84 -0.27 -17.55 -9.44
N LEU A 85 -0.12 -16.34 -8.92
CA LEU A 85 -1.25 -15.56 -8.39
C LEU A 85 -1.86 -14.60 -9.39
N ILE A 86 -1.08 -14.18 -10.38
CA ILE A 86 -1.50 -13.27 -11.45
C ILE A 86 -1.02 -13.74 -12.80
N GLU A 87 -1.64 -13.20 -13.84
CA GLU A 87 -1.23 -13.33 -15.24
C GLU A 87 -1.09 -11.96 -15.86
N ARG A 88 -0.10 -11.81 -16.74
CA ARG A 88 0.07 -10.61 -17.56
C ARG A 88 -0.18 -10.98 -19.01
N ARG A 89 -1.11 -10.29 -19.65
CA ARG A 89 -1.44 -10.48 -21.07
C ARG A 89 -1.54 -9.13 -21.75
N ARG A 90 -1.43 -9.13 -23.08
CA ARG A 90 -1.76 -7.96 -23.86
C ARG A 90 -3.26 -7.64 -23.70
N ASP A 91 -3.56 -6.34 -23.58
CA ASP A 91 -4.95 -5.89 -23.52
C ASP A 91 -5.66 -6.24 -24.84
N PRO A 92 -6.84 -6.90 -24.79
CA PRO A 92 -7.60 -7.22 -26.00
C PRO A 92 -7.97 -6.01 -26.86
N ASP A 93 -8.12 -4.83 -26.21
CA ASP A 93 -8.53 -3.60 -26.88
C ASP A 93 -7.35 -2.73 -27.31
N ASP A 94 -6.13 -3.01 -26.84
CA ASP A 94 -4.91 -2.26 -27.17
C ASP A 94 -3.68 -3.18 -27.10
N ASP A 95 -3.16 -3.59 -28.24
CA ASP A 95 -1.96 -4.43 -28.37
C ASP A 95 -0.70 -3.86 -27.72
N ARG A 96 -0.68 -2.57 -27.41
CA ARG A 96 0.45 -1.88 -26.77
C ARG A 96 0.39 -1.90 -25.27
N ALA A 97 -0.77 -2.19 -24.68
CA ALA A 97 -1.00 -2.20 -23.26
C ALA A 97 -0.93 -3.62 -22.68
N LEU A 98 -0.38 -3.73 -21.48
CA LEU A 98 -0.44 -4.94 -20.67
C LEU A 98 -1.60 -4.87 -19.70
N ALA A 99 -2.37 -5.95 -19.62
CA ALA A 99 -3.40 -6.16 -18.62
C ALA A 99 -2.94 -7.21 -17.60
N VAL A 100 -3.18 -6.92 -16.35
CA VAL A 100 -2.86 -7.79 -15.21
C VAL A 100 -4.16 -8.35 -14.65
N SER A 101 -4.26 -9.66 -14.50
CA SER A 101 -5.43 -10.33 -13.97
C SER A 101 -5.07 -11.36 -12.91
N LEU A 102 -6.01 -11.62 -12.02
CA LEU A 102 -5.89 -12.69 -11.03
C LEU A 102 -6.04 -14.06 -11.70
N THR A 103 -5.24 -15.02 -11.26
CA THR A 103 -5.47 -16.44 -11.52
C THR A 103 -6.55 -16.98 -10.56
N ALA A 104 -6.98 -18.22 -10.77
CA ALA A 104 -7.85 -18.88 -9.80
C ALA A 104 -7.24 -18.94 -8.41
N ALA A 105 -5.92 -19.19 -8.31
CA ALA A 105 -5.19 -19.18 -7.05
C ALA A 105 -5.15 -17.76 -6.42
N GLY A 106 -4.99 -16.73 -7.24
CA GLY A 106 -5.03 -15.33 -6.77
C GLY A 106 -6.40 -14.94 -6.21
N VAL A 107 -7.48 -15.35 -6.88
CA VAL A 107 -8.85 -15.16 -6.39
C VAL A 107 -9.06 -15.90 -5.07
N ALA A 108 -8.64 -17.15 -4.98
CA ALA A 108 -8.81 -17.98 -3.78
C ALA A 108 -8.04 -17.44 -2.56
N LEU A 109 -6.88 -16.83 -2.78
CA LEU A 109 -6.06 -16.27 -1.70
C LEU A 109 -6.78 -15.15 -0.93
N ARG A 110 -7.72 -14.46 -1.56
CA ARG A 110 -8.51 -13.39 -0.93
C ARG A 110 -9.20 -13.86 0.35
N GLU A 111 -9.73 -15.07 0.38
CA GLU A 111 -10.42 -15.61 1.56
C GLU A 111 -9.49 -15.66 2.78
N ARG A 112 -8.24 -16.05 2.57
CA ARG A 112 -7.23 -16.06 3.63
C ARG A 112 -6.78 -14.64 4.01
N ALA A 113 -6.80 -13.72 3.07
CA ALA A 113 -6.39 -12.33 3.29
C ALA A 113 -7.43 -11.51 4.09
N LEU A 114 -8.68 -11.98 4.17
CA LEU A 114 -9.73 -11.28 4.93
C LEU A 114 -9.38 -11.09 6.41
N ALA A 115 -8.56 -11.97 6.97
CA ALA A 115 -8.13 -11.88 8.37
C ALA A 115 -6.99 -10.87 8.60
N VAL A 116 -6.30 -10.44 7.55
CA VAL A 116 -5.12 -9.57 7.67
C VAL A 116 -5.42 -8.24 8.36
N PRO A 117 -6.43 -7.45 7.97
CA PRO A 117 -6.69 -6.16 8.61
C PRO A 117 -6.93 -6.27 10.11
N GLY A 118 -7.71 -7.25 10.55
CA GLY A 118 -7.99 -7.49 11.97
C GLY A 118 -6.73 -7.86 12.76
N GLN A 119 -5.87 -8.70 12.19
CA GLN A 119 -4.60 -9.09 12.82
C GLN A 119 -3.64 -7.91 12.95
N ILE A 120 -3.62 -7.02 11.98
CA ILE A 120 -2.80 -5.81 12.04
C ILE A 120 -3.31 -4.86 13.13
N MET A 121 -4.63 -4.66 13.20
CA MET A 121 -5.25 -3.82 14.24
C MET A 121 -4.95 -4.34 15.63
N GLU A 122 -5.04 -5.66 15.83
CA GLU A 122 -4.72 -6.32 17.10
C GLU A 122 -3.26 -6.10 17.50
N ARG A 123 -2.33 -6.26 16.55
CA ARG A 123 -0.89 -6.07 16.79
C ARG A 123 -0.52 -4.62 17.06
N LEU A 124 -1.19 -3.67 16.43
CA LEU A 124 -0.97 -2.24 16.66
C LEU A 124 -1.56 -1.77 17.99
N GLY A 125 -2.58 -2.46 18.50
CA GLY A 125 -3.22 -2.12 19.76
C GLY A 125 -3.95 -0.78 19.74
N ILE A 126 -4.38 -0.31 18.56
CA ILE A 126 -5.13 0.93 18.39
C ILE A 126 -6.54 0.63 17.84
N GLY A 127 -7.49 1.50 18.19
CA GLY A 127 -8.88 1.33 17.78
C GLY A 127 -9.15 1.76 16.33
N ILE A 128 -10.25 1.28 15.79
CA ILE A 128 -10.71 1.64 14.44
C ILE A 128 -10.87 3.15 14.29
N PRO A 129 -11.50 3.90 15.23
CA PRO A 129 -11.63 5.35 15.08
C PRO A 129 -10.31 6.09 14.97
N GLU A 130 -9.27 5.65 15.71
CA GLU A 130 -7.93 6.23 15.64
C GLU A 130 -7.27 5.98 14.30
N VAL A 131 -7.39 4.78 13.76
CA VAL A 131 -6.85 4.41 12.45
C VAL A 131 -7.55 5.19 11.33
N GLU A 132 -8.87 5.34 11.41
CA GLU A 132 -9.61 6.11 10.41
C GLU A 132 -9.23 7.59 10.41
N ARG A 133 -9.06 8.19 11.58
CA ARG A 133 -8.57 9.57 11.69
C ARG A 133 -7.15 9.73 11.12
N ALA A 134 -6.27 8.79 11.41
CA ALA A 134 -4.91 8.79 10.87
C ALA A 134 -4.93 8.65 9.35
N ARG A 135 -5.71 7.71 8.81
CA ARG A 135 -5.87 7.52 7.36
C ARG A 135 -6.37 8.80 6.69
N ASP A 136 -7.38 9.45 7.25
CA ASP A 136 -7.97 10.67 6.67
C ASP A 136 -6.95 11.82 6.65
N ALA A 137 -6.17 11.98 7.73
CA ALA A 137 -5.09 12.96 7.80
C ALA A 137 -3.98 12.68 6.76
N LEU A 138 -3.58 11.42 6.63
CA LEU A 138 -2.57 11.01 5.65
C LEU A 138 -3.05 11.20 4.22
N ASN A 139 -4.31 10.88 3.94
CA ASN A 139 -4.91 11.11 2.62
C ASN A 139 -4.97 12.59 2.25
N ALA A 140 -5.26 13.47 3.21
CA ALA A 140 -5.23 14.92 3.00
C ALA A 140 -3.81 15.40 2.64
N ILE A 141 -2.79 14.90 3.32
CA ILE A 141 -1.38 15.22 3.01
C ILE A 141 -1.01 14.70 1.62
N LEU A 142 -1.38 13.48 1.30
CA LEU A 142 -1.12 12.86 0.00
C LEU A 142 -1.76 13.66 -1.14
N ALA A 143 -3.03 14.05 -0.99
CA ALA A 143 -3.74 14.87 -1.96
C ALA A 143 -3.03 16.21 -2.19
N ALA A 144 -2.54 16.85 -1.13
CA ALA A 144 -1.80 18.11 -1.24
C ALA A 144 -0.50 17.98 -2.05
N THR A 145 0.12 16.80 -2.04
CA THR A 145 1.36 16.56 -2.83
C THR A 145 1.08 16.31 -4.31
N GLN A 146 -0.15 16.01 -4.68
CA GLN A 146 -0.55 15.70 -6.05
C GLN A 146 -1.05 16.93 -6.82
N GLU A 147 -1.34 18.01 -6.13
CA GLU A 147 -1.70 19.27 -6.79
C GLU A 147 -0.45 19.87 -7.45
N PRO A 148 -0.55 20.33 -8.73
CA PRO A 148 0.57 21.02 -9.37
C PRO A 148 0.92 22.26 -8.54
N ALA A 149 2.21 22.46 -8.30
CA ALA A 149 2.71 23.67 -7.64
C ALA A 149 2.20 24.91 -8.40
N ARG A 150 1.49 25.79 -7.72
CA ARG A 150 1.02 27.06 -8.24
C ARG A 150 2.16 28.05 -8.38
#